data_fe95f64b121896a0564fc3d87ba41423
#
_entry.id   fe95f64b121896a0564fc3d87ba41423
#
_cell.length_a   1.000
_cell.length_b   1.000
_cell.length_c   1.000
_cell.angle_alpha   90.00
_cell.angle_beta   90.00
_cell.angle_gamma   90.00
#
_symmetry.space_group_name_H-M   'P 1'
#
loop_
_entity.id
_entity.type
_entity.pdbx_description
1 polymer ?
#
loop_
_entity_poly.entity_id
_entity_poly.type
_entity_poly.pdbx_seq_one_letter_code
_entity_poly.pdbx_strand_id
1 'polypeptide(L)'
;LPRPLAFYLLFLVGGIVLLRMDPFGLTRLTKMYSQDLLAVAMAGCYPDASGGTCVKDGKAAIAVVLLRDPDLAAYEEPWPPRYAYHARVLKAIRANQPKAVVMDVVFEDVRDDPTIELLAAELDRYRAAGIPVYGATFGPDRPLRPEVGTRVTPVEVPKRIDPLDRVTRFYDLATAPPALQPTAAATVFREVCGGCQDADGCGTGAIRVFWSDLPDESWNDRWLDCRRKPPFPAWIFQDRGSDFRENCPSTSTIPAGLLLEPTEESDTAIEGILAGSVVFYGAFYYGAADAMNTPLHNDLPGVYLHAAALDNLITLGPEAVRHKERIIPLLGVSLPDFLMLAVIGALLVLRRFSRRVEAGWQSILRRIQSRGVRVLLIALGSQIGLLILLVGVTSWLACRVGVSEWLLGINFLFAITWTEVLDVTAKLLDAADEFESR
;
A
#
# COMPACT_ATOMS: atom_id res chain seq x y z
N LEU A 1 -18.77 38.79 -19.24
CA LEU A 1 -17.79 37.73 -19.41
C LEU A 1 -18.22 36.81 -20.56
N PRO A 2 -17.33 36.41 -21.47
CA PRO A 2 -17.67 35.40 -22.49
C PRO A 2 -18.20 34.13 -21.82
N ARG A 3 -19.35 33.58 -22.31
CA ARG A 3 -19.98 32.37 -21.73
C ARG A 3 -19.00 31.24 -21.35
N PRO A 4 -17.98 30.89 -22.15
CA PRO A 4 -17.02 29.85 -21.78
C PRO A 4 -16.16 30.21 -20.56
N LEU A 5 -15.81 31.48 -20.38
CA LEU A 5 -15.03 31.93 -19.22
C LEU A 5 -15.87 31.92 -17.94
N ALA A 6 -17.14 32.33 -18.03
CA ALA A 6 -18.07 32.24 -16.89
C ALA A 6 -18.28 30.77 -16.45
N PHE A 7 -18.42 29.86 -17.40
CA PHE A 7 -18.50 28.41 -17.12
C PHE A 7 -17.23 27.84 -16.44
N TYR A 8 -16.05 28.23 -16.93
CA TYR A 8 -14.79 27.85 -16.33
C TYR A 8 -14.62 28.35 -14.88
N LEU A 9 -14.97 29.61 -14.65
CA LEU A 9 -14.96 30.21 -13.31
C LEU A 9 -15.94 29.49 -12.37
N LEU A 10 -17.16 29.21 -12.84
CA LEU A 10 -18.16 28.47 -12.07
C LEU A 10 -17.65 27.06 -11.72
N PHE A 11 -16.99 26.41 -12.67
CA PHE A 11 -16.36 25.10 -12.45
C PHE A 11 -15.30 25.15 -11.35
N LEU A 12 -14.36 26.08 -11.44
CA LEU A 12 -13.29 26.21 -10.46
C LEU A 12 -13.84 26.57 -9.07
N VAL A 13 -14.67 27.58 -8.99
CA VAL A 13 -15.24 28.04 -7.71
C VAL A 13 -16.11 26.98 -7.08
N GLY A 14 -17.01 26.37 -7.85
CA GLY A 14 -17.87 25.30 -7.38
C GLY A 14 -17.07 24.06 -6.93
N GLY A 15 -16.05 23.66 -7.71
CA GLY A 15 -15.14 22.56 -7.35
C GLY A 15 -14.38 22.83 -6.05
N ILE A 16 -13.84 24.06 -5.88
CA ILE A 16 -13.16 24.46 -4.65
C ILE A 16 -14.11 24.44 -3.44
N VAL A 17 -15.32 24.96 -3.60
CA VAL A 17 -16.34 24.96 -2.54
C VAL A 17 -16.68 23.52 -2.12
N LEU A 18 -16.90 22.62 -3.08
CA LEU A 18 -17.21 21.22 -2.80
C LEU A 18 -16.03 20.49 -2.15
N LEU A 19 -14.80 20.71 -2.63
CA LEU A 19 -13.60 20.14 -2.01
C LEU A 19 -13.40 20.61 -0.57
N ARG A 20 -13.73 21.88 -0.29
CA ARG A 20 -13.59 22.47 1.04
C ARG A 20 -14.71 22.05 2.00
N MET A 21 -15.95 22.01 1.53
CA MET A 21 -17.11 21.65 2.36
C MET A 21 -17.21 20.16 2.61
N ASP A 22 -16.62 19.34 1.72
CA ASP A 22 -16.68 17.87 1.73
C ASP A 22 -18.06 17.30 2.11
N PRO A 23 -19.12 17.66 1.35
CA PRO A 23 -20.47 17.25 1.68
C PRO A 23 -20.55 15.71 1.71
N PHE A 24 -21.01 15.18 2.84
CA PHE A 24 -21.15 13.73 3.09
C PHE A 24 -19.84 12.92 3.04
N GLY A 25 -18.66 13.53 3.17
CA GLY A 25 -17.36 12.85 3.09
C GLY A 25 -17.00 12.38 1.66
N LEU A 26 -17.68 12.90 0.64
CA LEU A 26 -17.47 12.49 -0.76
C LEU A 26 -16.05 12.76 -1.25
N THR A 27 -15.46 13.88 -0.84
CA THR A 27 -14.08 14.23 -1.21
C THR A 27 -13.09 13.23 -0.62
N ARG A 28 -13.29 12.84 0.64
CA ARG A 28 -12.46 11.84 1.31
C ARG A 28 -12.57 10.48 0.62
N LEU A 29 -13.80 10.02 0.34
CA LEU A 29 -14.03 8.75 -0.33
C LEU A 29 -13.43 8.71 -1.74
N THR A 30 -13.73 9.72 -2.56
CA THR A 30 -13.22 9.78 -3.93
C THR A 30 -11.70 9.90 -3.99
N LYS A 31 -11.08 10.62 -3.04
CA LYS A 31 -9.64 10.72 -2.90
C LYS A 31 -9.01 9.37 -2.54
N MET A 32 -9.58 8.67 -1.58
CA MET A 32 -9.13 7.35 -1.14
C MET A 32 -9.10 6.35 -2.30
N TYR A 33 -10.21 6.22 -3.03
CA TYR A 33 -10.28 5.31 -4.19
C TYR A 33 -9.40 5.77 -5.37
N SER A 34 -9.26 7.07 -5.59
CA SER A 34 -8.35 7.61 -6.61
C SER A 34 -6.90 7.23 -6.32
N GLN A 35 -6.52 7.30 -5.04
CA GLN A 35 -5.20 6.93 -4.58
C GLN A 35 -4.96 5.41 -4.66
N ASP A 36 -5.99 4.59 -4.43
CA ASP A 36 -5.88 3.14 -4.61
C ASP A 36 -5.69 2.77 -6.08
N LEU A 37 -6.45 3.39 -7.00
CA LEU A 37 -6.24 3.21 -8.43
C LEU A 37 -4.81 3.58 -8.86
N LEU A 38 -4.28 4.68 -8.31
CA LEU A 38 -2.90 5.08 -8.58
C LEU A 38 -1.90 4.08 -8.00
N ALA A 39 -2.07 3.67 -6.73
CA ALA A 39 -1.19 2.70 -6.08
C ALA A 39 -1.11 1.39 -6.86
N VAL A 40 -2.25 0.94 -7.32
CA VAL A 40 -2.35 -0.26 -8.14
C VAL A 40 -1.68 -0.08 -9.51
N ALA A 41 -1.94 1.04 -10.19
CA ALA A 41 -1.34 1.30 -11.50
C ALA A 41 0.20 1.49 -11.41
N MET A 42 0.71 1.88 -10.26
CA MET A 42 2.14 2.05 -9.99
C MET A 42 2.82 0.77 -9.52
N ALA A 43 2.08 -0.22 -9.06
CA ALA A 43 2.65 -1.46 -8.52
C ALA A 43 3.62 -2.15 -9.49
N GLY A 44 3.30 -2.13 -10.79
CA GLY A 44 4.13 -2.70 -11.86
C GLY A 44 5.35 -1.87 -12.27
N CYS A 45 5.56 -0.70 -11.67
CA CYS A 45 6.74 0.14 -11.94
C CYS A 45 7.39 0.65 -10.65
N TYR A 46 7.31 -0.14 -9.59
CA TYR A 46 7.96 0.16 -8.33
C TYR A 46 9.47 0.33 -8.58
N PRO A 47 10.10 1.44 -8.12
CA PRO A 47 11.48 1.74 -8.46
C PRO A 47 12.46 0.81 -7.75
N ASP A 48 13.65 0.69 -8.33
CA ASP A 48 14.78 0.05 -7.65
C ASP A 48 15.28 0.94 -6.50
N ALA A 49 15.79 0.31 -5.44
CA ALA A 49 16.38 1.02 -4.33
C ALA A 49 17.73 1.66 -4.73
N SER A 50 17.89 2.94 -4.41
CA SER A 50 19.04 3.75 -4.89
C SER A 50 20.36 3.55 -4.13
N GLY A 51 20.47 2.49 -3.34
CA GLY A 51 21.66 2.17 -2.54
C GLY A 51 21.40 2.32 -1.03
N GLY A 52 22.37 1.91 -0.23
CA GLY A 52 22.27 1.90 1.22
C GLY A 52 22.63 0.56 1.85
N THR A 53 22.69 0.52 3.17
CA THR A 53 23.12 -0.68 3.89
C THR A 53 22.12 -1.83 3.89
N CYS A 54 20.86 -1.57 3.54
CA CYS A 54 19.78 -2.55 3.42
C CYS A 54 19.33 -2.74 1.96
N VAL A 55 20.26 -2.57 1.00
CA VAL A 55 19.99 -2.77 -0.42
C VAL A 55 20.86 -3.91 -0.94
N LYS A 56 20.27 -4.81 -1.71
CA LYS A 56 20.93 -5.93 -2.38
C LYS A 56 20.37 -6.04 -3.81
N ASP A 57 21.23 -6.07 -4.80
CA ASP A 57 20.87 -6.17 -6.22
C ASP A 57 19.82 -5.15 -6.68
N GLY A 58 19.89 -3.90 -6.18
CA GLY A 58 18.96 -2.82 -6.51
C GLY A 58 17.59 -2.94 -5.82
N LYS A 59 17.41 -3.87 -4.90
CA LYS A 59 16.17 -4.04 -4.13
C LYS A 59 16.44 -3.88 -2.63
N ALA A 60 15.41 -3.53 -1.86
CA ALA A 60 15.49 -3.61 -0.42
C ALA A 60 15.76 -5.06 0.02
N ALA A 61 16.81 -5.25 0.81
CA ALA A 61 17.22 -6.57 1.31
C ALA A 61 16.30 -7.00 2.46
N ILE A 62 15.10 -7.42 2.12
CA ILE A 62 14.02 -7.82 3.05
C ILE A 62 13.51 -9.19 2.67
N ALA A 63 13.33 -10.05 3.68
CA ALA A 63 12.70 -11.36 3.54
C ALA A 63 11.62 -11.57 4.61
N VAL A 64 10.63 -12.37 4.29
CA VAL A 64 9.61 -12.83 5.24
C VAL A 64 9.81 -14.32 5.49
N VAL A 65 9.87 -14.73 6.75
CA VAL A 65 9.72 -16.13 7.14
C VAL A 65 8.31 -16.29 7.70
N LEU A 66 7.49 -17.07 7.00
CA LEU A 66 6.06 -17.19 7.29
C LEU A 66 5.73 -18.55 7.89
N LEU A 67 5.19 -18.54 9.10
CA LEU A 67 4.63 -19.71 9.77
C LEU A 67 3.18 -19.91 9.33
N ARG A 68 2.84 -21.07 8.77
CA ARG A 68 1.52 -21.37 8.22
C ARG A 68 0.98 -22.68 8.80
N ASP A 69 -0.35 -22.91 8.65
CA ASP A 69 -0.98 -24.18 9.07
C ASP A 69 -0.29 -25.44 8.53
N PRO A 70 0.11 -25.52 7.23
CA PRO A 70 0.83 -26.69 6.74
C PRO A 70 2.18 -26.90 7.44
N ASP A 71 2.86 -25.83 7.82
CA ASP A 71 4.14 -25.89 8.50
C ASP A 71 3.98 -26.45 9.93
N LEU A 72 2.89 -26.08 10.63
CA LEU A 72 2.56 -26.64 11.95
C LEU A 72 2.13 -28.10 11.86
N ALA A 73 1.29 -28.42 10.88
CA ALA A 73 0.80 -29.78 10.67
C ALA A 73 1.95 -30.77 10.37
N ALA A 74 2.95 -30.35 9.59
CA ALA A 74 4.12 -31.17 9.26
C ALA A 74 4.95 -31.58 10.50
N TYR A 75 4.90 -30.76 11.56
CA TYR A 75 5.64 -31.00 12.81
C TYR A 75 4.74 -31.39 13.98
N GLU A 76 3.47 -31.69 13.74
CA GLU A 76 2.47 -31.98 14.78
C GLU A 76 2.43 -30.92 15.90
N GLU A 77 2.69 -29.66 15.54
CA GLU A 77 2.68 -28.53 16.47
C GLU A 77 1.26 -27.99 16.64
N PRO A 78 0.80 -27.79 17.88
CA PRO A 78 -0.48 -27.15 18.13
C PRO A 78 -0.44 -25.65 17.77
N TRP A 79 -1.59 -25.02 17.73
CA TRP A 79 -1.67 -23.57 17.78
C TRP A 79 -2.07 -23.10 19.20
N PRO A 80 -1.42 -22.09 19.76
CA PRO A 80 -0.13 -21.50 19.36
C PRO A 80 1.01 -22.49 19.53
N PRO A 81 2.02 -22.48 18.64
CA PRO A 81 3.12 -23.42 18.68
C PRO A 81 3.97 -23.24 19.94
N ARG A 82 4.65 -24.32 20.36
CA ARG A 82 5.55 -24.30 21.52
C ARG A 82 6.72 -23.35 21.29
N TYR A 83 7.27 -22.80 22.36
CA TYR A 83 8.44 -21.92 22.25
C TYR A 83 9.66 -22.63 21.63
N ALA A 84 9.78 -23.95 21.81
CA ALA A 84 10.80 -24.76 21.15
C ALA A 84 10.72 -24.69 19.62
N TYR A 85 9.50 -24.64 19.05
CA TYR A 85 9.33 -24.51 17.60
C TYR A 85 9.86 -23.15 17.11
N HIS A 86 9.48 -22.06 17.77
CA HIS A 86 10.00 -20.72 17.47
C HIS A 86 11.53 -20.66 17.59
N ALA A 87 12.11 -21.30 18.63
CA ALA A 87 13.54 -21.38 18.80
C ALA A 87 14.23 -22.10 17.62
N ARG A 88 13.63 -23.18 17.09
CA ARG A 88 14.15 -23.91 15.91
C ARG A 88 14.13 -23.03 14.66
N VAL A 89 13.01 -22.33 14.40
CA VAL A 89 12.89 -21.41 13.27
C VAL A 89 13.92 -20.29 13.37
N LEU A 90 14.03 -19.64 14.52
CA LEU A 90 15.02 -18.59 14.76
C LEU A 90 16.46 -19.11 14.62
N LYS A 91 16.76 -20.32 15.10
CA LYS A 91 18.07 -20.94 14.88
C LYS A 91 18.39 -21.10 13.39
N ALA A 92 17.42 -21.53 12.59
CA ALA A 92 17.59 -21.69 11.15
C ALA A 92 17.77 -20.32 10.45
N ILE A 93 16.99 -19.29 10.85
CA ILE A 93 17.20 -17.91 10.35
C ILE A 93 18.60 -17.42 10.69
N ARG A 94 19.06 -17.57 11.95
CA ARG A 94 20.39 -17.10 12.38
C ARG A 94 21.53 -17.80 11.65
N ALA A 95 21.39 -19.09 11.33
CA ALA A 95 22.39 -19.85 10.58
C ALA A 95 22.71 -19.20 9.21
N ASN A 96 21.72 -18.51 8.62
CA ASN A 96 21.86 -17.79 7.35
C ASN A 96 22.36 -16.33 7.51
N GLN A 97 22.82 -15.93 8.69
CA GLN A 97 23.44 -14.64 8.97
C GLN A 97 22.61 -13.43 8.47
N PRO A 98 21.36 -13.27 8.91
CA PRO A 98 20.56 -12.11 8.56
C PRO A 98 21.17 -10.85 9.18
N LYS A 99 20.87 -9.69 8.61
CA LYS A 99 21.29 -8.41 9.15
C LYS A 99 20.55 -8.01 10.43
N ALA A 100 19.27 -8.36 10.50
CA ALA A 100 18.39 -8.17 11.65
C ALA A 100 17.18 -9.09 11.54
N VAL A 101 16.50 -9.34 12.67
CA VAL A 101 15.25 -10.10 12.70
C VAL A 101 14.16 -9.27 13.41
N VAL A 102 13.00 -9.17 12.81
CA VAL A 102 11.78 -8.63 13.43
C VAL A 102 10.82 -9.79 13.65
N MET A 103 10.52 -10.09 14.90
CA MET A 103 9.53 -11.10 15.27
C MET A 103 8.16 -10.44 15.35
N ASP A 104 7.31 -10.66 14.36
CA ASP A 104 5.90 -10.26 14.34
C ASP A 104 5.02 -11.36 14.95
N VAL A 105 5.55 -11.97 16.01
CA VAL A 105 4.88 -12.94 16.89
C VAL A 105 5.00 -12.39 18.30
N VAL A 106 3.86 -12.15 18.93
CA VAL A 106 3.82 -11.51 20.25
C VAL A 106 3.91 -12.55 21.36
N PHE A 107 4.88 -12.38 22.25
CA PHE A 107 5.14 -13.27 23.39
C PHE A 107 4.77 -12.58 24.71
N GLU A 108 3.48 -12.25 24.90
CA GLU A 108 2.95 -11.59 26.10
C GLU A 108 2.34 -12.61 27.07
N ASP A 109 1.62 -13.59 26.55
CA ASP A 109 0.83 -14.51 27.34
C ASP A 109 1.68 -15.49 28.14
N VAL A 110 1.32 -15.71 29.39
CA VAL A 110 1.88 -16.76 30.22
C VAL A 110 1.24 -18.09 29.82
N ARG A 111 2.06 -19.00 29.28
CA ARG A 111 1.66 -20.36 28.91
C ARG A 111 2.43 -21.37 29.76
N ASP A 112 1.80 -22.48 30.05
CA ASP A 112 2.46 -23.63 30.71
C ASP A 112 3.27 -24.42 29.66
N ASP A 113 4.35 -23.78 29.20
CA ASP A 113 5.29 -24.33 28.23
C ASP A 113 6.71 -24.03 28.74
N PRO A 114 7.38 -25.03 29.32
CA PRO A 114 8.73 -24.87 29.87
C PRO A 114 9.80 -24.66 28.79
N THR A 115 9.44 -24.84 27.51
CA THR A 115 10.40 -24.69 26.41
C THR A 115 10.75 -23.24 26.10
N ILE A 116 10.20 -22.26 26.84
CA ILE A 116 10.57 -20.85 26.72
C ILE A 116 12.06 -20.61 26.95
N GLU A 117 12.72 -21.44 27.77
CA GLU A 117 14.15 -21.36 28.00
C GLU A 117 14.97 -21.68 26.72
N LEU A 118 14.42 -22.50 25.82
CA LEU A 118 15.08 -22.78 24.53
C LEU A 118 15.00 -21.53 23.63
N LEU A 119 13.86 -20.83 23.62
CA LEU A 119 13.70 -19.58 22.91
C LEU A 119 14.64 -18.51 23.47
N ALA A 120 14.67 -18.34 24.80
CA ALA A 120 15.56 -17.42 25.48
C ALA A 120 17.04 -17.68 25.14
N ALA A 121 17.46 -18.94 25.22
CA ALA A 121 18.83 -19.34 24.86
C ALA A 121 19.16 -19.05 23.38
N GLU A 122 18.21 -19.18 22.47
CA GLU A 122 18.44 -18.84 21.07
C GLU A 122 18.56 -17.33 20.86
N LEU A 123 17.76 -16.52 21.55
CA LEU A 123 17.87 -15.05 21.52
C LEU A 123 19.22 -14.58 22.10
N ASP A 124 19.75 -15.27 23.14
CA ASP A 124 21.10 -15.00 23.64
C ASP A 124 22.19 -15.30 22.59
N ARG A 125 22.00 -16.31 21.75
CA ARG A 125 22.92 -16.60 20.62
C ARG A 125 22.87 -15.52 19.54
N TYR A 126 21.71 -14.94 19.24
CA TYR A 126 21.58 -13.76 18.37
C TYR A 126 22.39 -12.59 18.89
N ARG A 127 22.24 -12.30 20.20
CA ARG A 127 23.02 -11.23 20.85
C ARG A 127 24.52 -11.52 20.77
N ALA A 128 24.96 -12.74 21.03
CA ALA A 128 26.35 -13.14 20.91
C ALA A 128 26.90 -13.02 19.48
N ALA A 129 26.04 -13.24 18.48
CA ALA A 129 26.38 -13.06 17.06
C ALA A 129 26.33 -11.61 16.59
N GLY A 130 25.91 -10.67 17.43
CA GLY A 130 25.75 -9.26 17.06
C GLY A 130 24.58 -8.99 16.10
N ILE A 131 23.63 -9.90 16.00
CA ILE A 131 22.45 -9.77 15.14
C ILE A 131 21.30 -9.20 15.98
N PRO A 132 20.83 -7.97 15.71
CA PRO A 132 19.73 -7.37 16.46
C PRO A 132 18.41 -8.12 16.21
N VAL A 133 17.65 -8.30 17.28
CA VAL A 133 16.31 -8.91 17.26
C VAL A 133 15.32 -7.92 17.85
N TYR A 134 14.26 -7.65 17.09
CA TYR A 134 13.15 -6.80 17.48
C TYR A 134 11.91 -7.68 17.75
N GLY A 135 11.25 -7.45 18.88
CA GLY A 135 10.06 -8.20 19.29
C GLY A 135 8.81 -7.34 19.23
N ALA A 136 7.79 -7.82 18.56
CA ALA A 136 6.50 -7.14 18.46
C ALA A 136 5.80 -7.03 19.82
N THR A 137 5.24 -5.84 20.10
CA THR A 137 4.44 -5.55 21.29
C THR A 137 3.23 -4.70 20.93
N PHE A 138 2.16 -4.79 21.75
CA PHE A 138 0.95 -3.96 21.63
C PHE A 138 0.95 -2.76 22.59
N GLY A 139 2.11 -2.35 23.06
CA GLY A 139 2.28 -1.18 23.89
C GLY A 139 2.81 -1.48 25.29
N PRO A 140 3.08 -0.42 26.08
CA PRO A 140 3.72 -0.54 27.37
C PRO A 140 2.87 -1.27 28.43
N ASP A 141 1.55 -1.28 28.26
CA ASP A 141 0.62 -1.96 29.16
C ASP A 141 0.56 -3.48 28.96
N ARG A 142 1.16 -3.96 27.87
CA ARG A 142 1.24 -5.37 27.50
C ARG A 142 2.69 -5.77 27.23
N PRO A 143 3.52 -5.88 28.28
CA PRO A 143 4.94 -6.15 28.12
C PRO A 143 5.17 -7.59 27.66
N LEU A 144 6.22 -7.76 26.87
CA LEU A 144 6.71 -9.09 26.53
C LEU A 144 7.11 -9.88 27.78
N ARG A 145 6.97 -11.19 27.74
CA ARG A 145 7.49 -12.07 28.80
C ARG A 145 8.95 -11.75 29.11
N PRO A 146 9.34 -11.72 30.41
CA PRO A 146 10.72 -11.36 30.80
C PRO A 146 11.80 -12.14 30.09
N GLU A 147 11.55 -13.43 29.84
CA GLU A 147 12.49 -14.35 29.17
C GLU A 147 12.80 -13.90 27.73
N VAL A 148 11.86 -13.23 27.07
CA VAL A 148 11.99 -12.67 25.72
C VAL A 148 12.35 -11.18 25.79
N GLY A 149 11.58 -10.39 26.52
CA GLY A 149 11.66 -8.92 26.53
C GLY A 149 13.01 -8.36 26.97
N THR A 150 13.79 -9.08 27.81
CA THR A 150 15.14 -8.67 28.20
C THR A 150 16.22 -8.95 27.13
N ARG A 151 15.84 -9.65 26.06
CA ARG A 151 16.76 -10.14 25.01
C ARG A 151 16.52 -9.51 23.65
N VAL A 152 15.37 -8.84 23.48
CA VAL A 152 14.98 -8.20 22.22
C VAL A 152 14.73 -6.72 22.45
N THR A 153 14.78 -5.94 21.37
CA THR A 153 14.29 -4.55 21.40
C THR A 153 12.79 -4.57 21.14
N PRO A 154 11.94 -4.13 22.08
CA PRO A 154 10.50 -4.08 21.84
C PRO A 154 10.17 -3.02 20.79
N VAL A 155 9.28 -3.36 19.85
CA VAL A 155 8.80 -2.47 18.80
C VAL A 155 7.31 -2.60 18.63
N GLU A 156 6.64 -1.49 18.36
CA GLU A 156 5.23 -1.49 18.06
C GLU A 156 4.94 -2.00 16.65
N VAL A 157 3.87 -2.75 16.52
CA VAL A 157 3.39 -3.31 15.25
C VAL A 157 1.98 -2.79 14.93
N PRO A 158 1.86 -1.50 14.56
CA PRO A 158 0.57 -0.88 14.34
C PRO A 158 -0.11 -1.44 13.09
N LYS A 159 -1.43 -1.62 13.18
CA LYS A 159 -2.29 -1.96 12.06
C LYS A 159 -3.38 -0.90 11.93
N ARG A 160 -3.21 -0.01 10.96
CA ARG A 160 -4.18 1.06 10.71
C ARG A 160 -5.15 0.65 9.61
N ILE A 161 -6.33 0.18 10.04
CA ILE A 161 -7.41 -0.25 9.15
C ILE A 161 -8.36 0.94 8.96
N ASP A 162 -8.68 1.27 7.71
CA ASP A 162 -9.71 2.27 7.44
C ASP A 162 -11.09 1.74 7.88
N PRO A 163 -11.84 2.48 8.71
CA PRO A 163 -13.11 2.02 9.24
C PRO A 163 -14.22 1.90 8.18
N LEU A 164 -14.07 2.56 7.02
CA LEU A 164 -15.10 2.59 5.98
C LEU A 164 -15.10 1.32 5.11
N ASP A 165 -13.91 0.88 4.68
CA ASP A 165 -13.78 -0.23 3.74
C ASP A 165 -12.83 -1.34 4.22
N ARG A 166 -12.28 -1.18 5.42
CA ARG A 166 -11.35 -2.11 6.07
C ARG A 166 -10.05 -2.35 5.31
N VAL A 167 -9.65 -1.43 4.44
CA VAL A 167 -8.40 -1.49 3.67
C VAL A 167 -7.27 -0.79 4.43
N THR A 168 -6.11 -1.43 4.51
CA THR A 168 -4.89 -0.88 5.11
C THR A 168 -4.09 -0.15 4.05
N ARG A 169 -3.94 1.16 4.20
CA ARG A 169 -3.25 2.06 3.26
C ARG A 169 -2.06 2.77 3.87
N PHE A 170 -2.05 2.87 5.18
CA PHE A 170 -1.09 3.67 5.92
C PHE A 170 -0.39 2.84 6.97
N TYR A 171 0.85 3.21 7.24
CA TYR A 171 1.67 2.69 8.32
C TYR A 171 2.14 3.84 9.22
N ASP A 172 1.87 3.76 10.49
CA ASP A 172 2.31 4.77 11.45
C ASP A 172 3.78 4.55 11.78
N LEU A 173 4.61 5.60 11.70
CA LEU A 173 6.04 5.54 12.03
C LEU A 173 6.32 5.57 13.54
N ALA A 174 5.34 6.06 14.31
CA ALA A 174 5.34 6.04 15.77
C ALA A 174 3.91 5.88 16.27
N THR A 175 3.76 5.39 17.48
CA THR A 175 2.46 5.29 18.16
C THR A 175 1.90 6.65 18.54
N ALA A 176 0.61 6.68 18.88
CA ALA A 176 -0.03 7.90 19.33
C ALA A 176 0.49 8.35 20.72
N PRO A 177 0.48 9.68 21.02
CA PRO A 177 0.76 10.18 22.38
C PRO A 177 -0.15 9.52 23.43
N PRO A 178 0.29 9.37 24.71
CA PRO A 178 1.49 10.00 25.28
C PRO A 178 2.81 9.23 25.09
N ALA A 179 2.78 7.95 24.75
CA ALA A 179 3.98 7.13 24.60
C ALA A 179 4.35 7.01 23.12
N LEU A 180 5.02 8.02 22.59
CA LEU A 180 5.57 7.97 21.23
C LEU A 180 6.66 6.89 21.13
N GLN A 181 6.29 5.68 20.74
CA GLN A 181 7.23 4.60 20.50
C GLN A 181 7.38 4.39 19.00
N PRO A 182 8.62 4.25 18.49
CA PRO A 182 8.82 3.98 17.07
C PRO A 182 8.34 2.58 16.74
N THR A 183 7.79 2.44 15.55
CA THR A 183 7.27 1.17 15.04
C THR A 183 8.38 0.29 14.47
N ALA A 184 8.07 -0.97 14.19
CA ALA A 184 9.05 -1.95 13.70
C ALA A 184 9.83 -1.44 12.47
N ALA A 185 9.12 -1.01 11.42
CA ALA A 185 9.78 -0.52 10.20
C ALA A 185 10.62 0.74 10.44
N ALA A 186 10.12 1.70 11.23
CA ALA A 186 10.85 2.93 11.54
C ALA A 186 12.11 2.67 12.38
N THR A 187 12.02 1.76 13.36
CA THR A 187 13.15 1.37 14.21
C THR A 187 14.25 0.71 13.38
N VAL A 188 13.89 -0.31 12.59
CA VAL A 188 14.85 -1.02 11.76
C VAL A 188 15.47 -0.11 10.71
N PHE A 189 14.69 0.76 10.07
CA PHE A 189 15.20 1.73 9.11
C PHE A 189 16.25 2.64 9.72
N ARG A 190 16.01 3.14 10.94
CA ARG A 190 16.94 4.01 11.66
C ARG A 190 18.19 3.26 12.14
N GLU A 191 18.02 2.13 12.83
CA GLU A 191 19.08 1.46 13.57
C GLU A 191 19.94 0.51 12.71
N VAL A 192 19.32 -0.10 11.69
CA VAL A 192 19.95 -1.14 10.88
C VAL A 192 20.30 -0.63 9.49
N CYS A 193 19.40 0.15 8.88
CA CYS A 193 19.59 0.61 7.50
C CYS A 193 20.27 1.97 7.40
N GLY A 194 20.55 2.65 8.53
CA GLY A 194 21.23 3.94 8.56
C GLY A 194 20.39 5.11 8.07
N GLY A 195 19.06 4.93 8.03
CA GLY A 195 18.13 5.98 7.67
C GLY A 195 17.81 6.91 8.84
N CYS A 196 17.34 8.13 8.56
CA CYS A 196 16.85 9.10 9.55
C CYS A 196 17.82 9.33 10.72
N GLN A 197 18.98 9.88 10.45
CA GLN A 197 20.03 10.09 11.47
C GLN A 197 19.64 11.09 12.58
N ASP A 198 18.71 12.00 12.30
CA ASP A 198 18.20 12.95 13.30
C ASP A 198 17.05 12.34 14.08
N ALA A 199 16.94 12.67 15.39
CA ALA A 199 15.89 12.17 16.28
C ALA A 199 14.47 12.43 15.72
N ASP A 200 14.30 13.50 14.96
CA ASP A 200 13.07 13.89 14.28
C ASP A 200 13.00 13.41 12.81
N GLY A 201 14.06 12.83 12.28
CA GLY A 201 14.26 12.57 10.86
C GLY A 201 13.24 11.61 10.24
N CYS A 202 12.84 10.54 10.94
CA CYS A 202 11.74 9.70 10.48
C CYS A 202 10.36 10.28 10.80
N GLY A 203 10.27 11.25 11.74
CA GLY A 203 9.03 11.92 12.16
C GLY A 203 8.01 11.03 12.84
N THR A 204 6.96 11.67 13.34
CA THR A 204 5.84 11.04 14.06
C THR A 204 4.59 11.04 13.18
N GLY A 205 4.66 10.59 11.99
CA GLY A 205 3.51 10.61 11.07
C GLY A 205 3.23 9.22 10.51
N ALA A 206 2.19 9.15 9.70
CA ALA A 206 1.91 7.97 8.90
C ALA A 206 2.55 8.11 7.52
N ILE A 207 3.08 7.02 6.99
CA ILE A 207 3.44 6.89 5.59
C ILE A 207 2.33 6.15 4.84
N ARG A 208 2.16 6.49 3.57
CA ARG A 208 1.35 5.68 2.67
C ARG A 208 2.18 4.48 2.23
N VAL A 209 1.60 3.28 2.33
CA VAL A 209 2.27 2.06 1.88
C VAL A 209 1.99 1.85 0.39
N PHE A 210 3.04 1.78 -0.40
CA PHE A 210 3.02 1.37 -1.79
C PHE A 210 3.39 -0.10 -1.88
N TRP A 211 2.57 -0.84 -2.55
CA TRP A 211 2.74 -2.27 -2.75
C TRP A 211 3.30 -2.50 -4.15
N SER A 212 4.42 -3.18 -4.25
CA SER A 212 4.93 -3.66 -5.53
C SER A 212 4.20 -4.93 -5.95
N ASP A 213 3.90 -5.08 -7.22
CA ASP A 213 3.45 -6.34 -7.84
C ASP A 213 4.58 -7.02 -8.63
N LEU A 214 5.81 -6.49 -8.52
CA LEU A 214 7.01 -7.08 -9.10
C LEU A 214 7.52 -8.18 -8.16
N PRO A 215 7.01 -9.41 -8.27
CA PRO A 215 7.48 -10.50 -7.42
C PRO A 215 8.94 -10.80 -7.76
N ASP A 216 9.67 -11.31 -6.80
CA ASP A 216 10.93 -11.99 -7.06
C ASP A 216 10.60 -13.23 -7.88
N GLU A 217 10.94 -13.18 -9.16
CA GLU A 217 10.25 -13.84 -10.28
C GLU A 217 10.05 -15.35 -10.20
N SER A 218 10.66 -16.06 -9.28
CA SER A 218 10.59 -17.52 -9.27
C SER A 218 10.31 -18.14 -7.90
N TRP A 219 10.63 -17.42 -6.81
CA TRP A 219 10.63 -18.03 -5.48
C TRP A 219 9.22 -18.17 -4.88
N ASN A 220 8.45 -17.07 -4.81
CA ASN A 220 7.13 -17.07 -4.16
C ASN A 220 6.13 -17.94 -4.92
N ASP A 221 6.11 -17.90 -6.25
CA ASP A 221 5.25 -18.76 -7.07
C ASP A 221 5.46 -20.24 -6.75
N ARG A 222 6.69 -20.61 -6.52
CA ARG A 222 7.06 -22.01 -6.32
C ARG A 222 6.80 -22.54 -4.90
N TRP A 223 7.08 -21.71 -3.89
CA TRP A 223 7.10 -22.16 -2.50
C TRP A 223 5.93 -21.68 -1.67
N LEU A 224 5.22 -20.62 -2.10
CA LEU A 224 4.00 -20.15 -1.45
C LEU A 224 2.71 -20.69 -2.05
N ASP A 225 2.79 -21.37 -3.21
CA ASP A 225 1.61 -21.80 -3.96
C ASP A 225 0.66 -20.62 -4.27
N CYS A 226 1.23 -19.46 -4.60
CA CYS A 226 0.49 -18.28 -4.98
C CYS A 226 0.54 -18.05 -6.49
N ARG A 227 -0.43 -17.30 -7.03
CA ARG A 227 -0.55 -17.00 -8.46
C ARG A 227 -0.24 -15.54 -8.70
N ARG A 228 0.38 -15.26 -9.84
CA ARG A 228 0.58 -13.87 -10.29
C ARG A 228 -0.69 -13.29 -10.87
N LYS A 229 -0.99 -12.05 -10.52
CA LYS A 229 -2.02 -11.30 -11.24
C LYS A 229 -1.53 -10.92 -12.64
N PRO A 230 -2.43 -10.89 -13.63
CA PRO A 230 -2.09 -10.34 -14.93
C PRO A 230 -1.80 -8.83 -14.79
N PRO A 231 -0.94 -8.27 -15.66
CA PRO A 231 -0.59 -6.86 -15.61
C PRO A 231 -1.82 -5.95 -15.81
N PHE A 232 -1.75 -4.76 -15.24
CA PHE A 232 -2.72 -3.69 -15.50
C PHE A 232 -2.89 -3.46 -17.03
N PRO A 233 -4.08 -3.30 -17.60
CA PRO A 233 -5.37 -3.16 -16.91
C PRO A 233 -6.19 -4.46 -16.77
N ALA A 234 -5.68 -5.61 -17.20
CA ALA A 234 -6.45 -6.85 -17.29
C ALA A 234 -7.06 -7.30 -15.95
N TRP A 235 -6.36 -7.06 -14.84
CA TRP A 235 -6.83 -7.44 -13.51
C TRP A 235 -8.01 -6.60 -12.97
N ILE A 236 -8.31 -5.39 -13.53
CA ILE A 236 -9.49 -4.60 -13.14
C ILE A 236 -10.79 -5.40 -13.34
N PHE A 237 -10.76 -6.33 -14.30
CA PHE A 237 -11.90 -7.16 -14.66
C PHE A 237 -11.87 -8.55 -14.01
N GLN A 238 -10.82 -8.87 -13.27
CA GLN A 238 -10.76 -10.10 -12.51
C GLN A 238 -11.30 -9.90 -11.11
N ASP A 239 -12.02 -10.90 -10.61
CA ASP A 239 -12.44 -10.95 -9.23
C ASP A 239 -11.20 -10.84 -8.33
N ARG A 240 -11.22 -9.93 -7.37
CA ARG A 240 -10.17 -9.84 -6.36
C ARG A 240 -10.32 -11.10 -5.53
N GLY A 241 -9.49 -12.09 -5.78
CA GLY A 241 -9.54 -13.34 -5.07
C GLY A 241 -9.64 -13.15 -3.55
N SER A 242 -10.25 -14.09 -2.89
CA SER A 242 -10.50 -14.06 -1.45
C SER A 242 -9.28 -14.38 -0.59
N ASP A 243 -8.13 -14.74 -1.21
CA ASP A 243 -6.92 -15.22 -0.53
C ASP A 243 -5.66 -14.56 -1.13
N PHE A 244 -4.65 -14.28 -0.29
CA PHE A 244 -3.34 -13.79 -0.74
C PHE A 244 -2.66 -14.75 -1.74
N ARG A 245 -3.02 -16.03 -1.74
CA ARG A 245 -2.55 -17.04 -2.70
C ARG A 245 -2.90 -16.72 -4.15
N GLU A 246 -3.94 -15.94 -4.37
CA GLU A 246 -4.33 -15.50 -5.72
C GLU A 246 -3.52 -14.30 -6.22
N ASN A 247 -2.70 -13.70 -5.33
CA ASN A 247 -1.81 -12.61 -5.67
C ASN A 247 -0.53 -12.68 -4.83
N CYS A 248 0.56 -13.15 -5.43
CA CYS A 248 1.83 -13.25 -4.73
C CYS A 248 2.29 -11.92 -4.13
N PRO A 249 2.75 -11.89 -2.87
CA PRO A 249 3.44 -10.73 -2.33
C PRO A 249 4.76 -10.50 -3.07
N SER A 250 5.19 -9.27 -3.16
CA SER A 250 6.46 -8.90 -3.80
C SER A 250 7.70 -9.29 -2.98
N THR A 251 7.55 -9.38 -1.66
CA THR A 251 8.65 -9.71 -0.75
C THR A 251 8.96 -11.20 -0.80
N SER A 252 10.23 -11.58 -0.93
CA SER A 252 10.68 -12.98 -0.89
C SER A 252 10.25 -13.63 0.42
N THR A 253 9.47 -14.70 0.34
CA THR A 253 8.86 -15.35 1.50
C THR A 253 9.26 -16.80 1.60
N ILE A 254 9.79 -17.19 2.75
CA ILE A 254 10.21 -18.56 3.04
C ILE A 254 9.22 -19.18 4.01
N PRO A 255 8.51 -20.26 3.64
CA PRO A 255 7.72 -21.04 4.58
C PRO A 255 8.59 -21.56 5.73
N ALA A 256 8.10 -21.46 6.97
CA ALA A 256 8.87 -21.92 8.14
C ALA A 256 9.22 -23.40 8.08
N GLY A 257 8.31 -24.23 7.56
CA GLY A 257 8.57 -25.65 7.35
C GLY A 257 9.70 -25.92 6.36
N LEU A 258 9.73 -25.20 5.24
CA LEU A 258 10.80 -25.32 4.25
C LEU A 258 12.16 -24.85 4.81
N LEU A 259 12.16 -23.83 5.66
CA LEU A 259 13.38 -23.37 6.33
C LEU A 259 13.93 -24.38 7.32
N LEU A 260 13.07 -25.16 7.99
CA LEU A 260 13.48 -26.19 8.94
C LEU A 260 13.98 -27.46 8.27
N GLU A 261 13.44 -27.80 7.11
CA GLU A 261 13.81 -28.95 6.31
C GLU A 261 14.01 -28.54 4.85
N PRO A 262 15.11 -27.84 4.54
CA PRO A 262 15.37 -27.40 3.18
C PRO A 262 15.69 -28.61 2.29
N THR A 263 15.25 -28.53 1.04
CA THR A 263 15.72 -29.42 -0.01
C THR A 263 17.08 -28.94 -0.53
N GLU A 264 17.86 -29.80 -1.17
CA GLU A 264 19.16 -29.41 -1.76
C GLU A 264 19.00 -28.19 -2.71
N GLU A 265 17.89 -28.14 -3.43
CA GLU A 265 17.59 -27.03 -4.35
C GLU A 265 17.20 -25.73 -3.62
N SER A 266 16.45 -25.81 -2.52
CA SER A 266 15.98 -24.64 -1.78
C SER A 266 17.04 -24.05 -0.85
N ASP A 267 17.99 -24.84 -0.38
CA ASP A 267 18.99 -24.45 0.63
C ASP A 267 19.85 -23.27 0.17
N THR A 268 20.45 -23.37 -1.03
CA THR A 268 21.23 -22.27 -1.62
C THR A 268 20.41 -21.01 -1.85
N ALA A 269 19.15 -21.18 -2.28
CA ALA A 269 18.27 -20.03 -2.51
C ALA A 269 17.84 -19.38 -1.19
N ILE A 270 17.56 -20.17 -0.15
CA ILE A 270 17.27 -19.67 1.21
C ILE A 270 18.45 -18.86 1.75
N GLU A 271 19.67 -19.38 1.64
CA GLU A 271 20.88 -18.64 2.01
C GLU A 271 20.97 -17.33 1.23
N GLY A 272 20.78 -17.37 -0.08
CA GLY A 272 20.79 -16.20 -0.95
C GLY A 272 19.76 -15.13 -0.55
N ILE A 273 18.58 -15.52 -0.09
CA ILE A 273 17.50 -14.62 0.33
C ILE A 273 17.78 -14.05 1.73
N LEU A 274 18.20 -14.87 2.69
CA LEU A 274 18.31 -14.47 4.10
C LEU A 274 19.63 -13.75 4.42
N ALA A 275 20.74 -14.13 3.76
CA ALA A 275 22.06 -13.58 4.09
C ALA A 275 22.10 -12.05 3.89
N GLY A 276 22.39 -11.33 4.98
CA GLY A 276 22.47 -9.88 5.01
C GLY A 276 21.12 -9.16 4.86
N SER A 277 20.00 -9.87 4.83
CA SER A 277 18.66 -9.29 4.74
C SER A 277 18.07 -8.98 6.12
N VAL A 278 17.16 -8.04 6.19
CA VAL A 278 16.26 -7.85 7.32
C VAL A 278 15.13 -8.88 7.19
N VAL A 279 15.02 -9.75 8.17
CA VAL A 279 14.06 -10.85 8.16
C VAL A 279 12.88 -10.55 9.06
N PHE A 280 11.68 -10.54 8.51
CA PHE A 280 10.43 -10.47 9.27
C PHE A 280 9.91 -11.90 9.49
N TYR A 281 9.80 -12.32 10.73
CA TYR A 281 9.26 -13.59 11.13
C TYR A 281 7.83 -13.40 11.65
N GLY A 282 6.85 -13.85 10.90
CA GLY A 282 5.44 -13.72 11.23
C GLY A 282 4.66 -15.01 11.03
N ALA A 283 3.37 -14.99 11.37
CA ALA A 283 2.49 -16.15 11.29
C ALA A 283 1.23 -15.84 10.48
N PHE A 284 0.75 -16.83 9.75
CA PHE A 284 -0.53 -16.84 9.06
C PHE A 284 -1.20 -18.20 9.19
N TYR A 285 -2.25 -18.27 9.96
CA TYR A 285 -3.01 -19.50 10.20
C TYR A 285 -4.51 -19.24 10.10
N TYR A 286 -5.26 -20.30 9.85
CA TYR A 286 -6.71 -20.22 9.72
C TYR A 286 -7.34 -19.71 11.02
N GLY A 287 -8.12 -18.62 10.91
CA GLY A 287 -8.73 -17.96 12.06
C GLY A 287 -7.84 -16.90 12.74
N ALA A 288 -6.63 -16.62 12.22
CA ALA A 288 -5.84 -15.49 12.69
C ALA A 288 -6.56 -14.17 12.39
N ALA A 289 -6.69 -13.33 13.42
CA ALA A 289 -7.20 -11.96 13.26
C ALA A 289 -6.18 -11.02 12.58
N ASP A 290 -5.05 -11.55 12.12
CA ASP A 290 -3.94 -10.77 11.58
C ASP A 290 -3.93 -10.65 10.04
N ALA A 291 -4.99 -11.07 9.38
CA ALA A 291 -5.19 -10.80 7.97
C ALA A 291 -5.64 -9.35 7.74
N MET A 292 -5.21 -8.77 6.62
CA MET A 292 -5.57 -7.40 6.24
C MET A 292 -5.85 -7.29 4.74
N ASN A 293 -6.75 -6.37 4.40
CA ASN A 293 -6.95 -5.98 3.01
C ASN A 293 -6.07 -4.78 2.66
N THR A 294 -5.50 -4.79 1.48
CA THR A 294 -4.70 -3.71 0.90
C THR A 294 -5.30 -3.31 -0.45
N PRO A 295 -4.86 -2.22 -1.09
CA PRO A 295 -5.30 -1.91 -2.45
C PRO A 295 -5.02 -3.01 -3.48
N LEU A 296 -4.00 -3.86 -3.24
CA LEU A 296 -3.56 -4.92 -4.16
C LEU A 296 -3.94 -6.33 -3.71
N HIS A 297 -4.00 -6.59 -2.39
CA HIS A 297 -4.16 -7.93 -1.83
C HIS A 297 -5.36 -7.97 -0.90
N ASN A 298 -6.09 -9.08 -0.88
CA ASN A 298 -7.04 -9.43 0.16
C ASN A 298 -6.38 -10.43 1.12
N ASP A 299 -6.79 -10.39 2.38
CA ASP A 299 -6.35 -11.32 3.43
C ASP A 299 -4.82 -11.54 3.53
N LEU A 300 -4.06 -10.47 3.28
CA LEU A 300 -2.60 -10.51 3.40
C LEU A 300 -2.19 -10.57 4.88
N PRO A 301 -1.27 -11.46 5.28
CA PRO A 301 -0.72 -11.49 6.64
C PRO A 301 -0.12 -10.16 7.09
N GLY A 302 -0.32 -9.77 8.36
CA GLY A 302 0.13 -8.47 8.90
C GLY A 302 1.63 -8.23 8.78
N VAL A 303 2.44 -9.27 8.86
CA VAL A 303 3.90 -9.20 8.72
C VAL A 303 4.35 -8.51 7.43
N TYR A 304 3.59 -8.65 6.34
CA TYR A 304 3.90 -7.98 5.08
C TYR A 304 3.71 -6.46 5.13
N LEU A 305 2.85 -5.96 6.01
CA LEU A 305 2.69 -4.52 6.19
C LEU A 305 3.99 -3.89 6.71
N HIS A 306 4.62 -4.54 7.69
CA HIS A 306 5.87 -4.07 8.27
C HIS A 306 7.03 -4.19 7.28
N ALA A 307 7.07 -5.28 6.52
CA ALA A 307 8.05 -5.50 5.46
C ALA A 307 7.90 -4.46 4.33
N ALA A 308 6.68 -4.23 3.85
CA ALA A 308 6.41 -3.22 2.81
C ALA A 308 6.66 -1.79 3.29
N ALA A 309 6.34 -1.47 4.56
CA ALA A 309 6.66 -0.17 5.14
C ALA A 309 8.17 0.07 5.19
N LEU A 310 8.96 -0.92 5.59
CA LEU A 310 10.41 -0.83 5.58
C LEU A 310 10.96 -0.71 4.15
N ASP A 311 10.45 -1.49 3.21
CA ASP A 311 10.81 -1.40 1.80
C ASP A 311 10.56 0.01 1.24
N ASN A 312 9.39 0.59 1.52
CA ASN A 312 9.06 1.95 1.11
C ASN A 312 10.02 2.99 1.70
N LEU A 313 10.41 2.84 2.97
CA LEU A 313 11.39 3.73 3.61
C LEU A 313 12.77 3.63 2.96
N ILE A 314 13.21 2.41 2.60
CA ILE A 314 14.51 2.18 1.95
C ILE A 314 14.49 2.66 0.50
N THR A 315 13.46 2.32 -0.25
CA THR A 315 13.39 2.51 -1.70
C THR A 315 12.96 3.93 -2.09
N LEU A 316 11.90 4.44 -1.43
CA LEU A 316 11.30 5.72 -1.76
C LEU A 316 11.78 6.85 -0.85
N GLY A 317 12.25 6.50 0.34
CA GLY A 317 12.61 7.45 1.38
C GLY A 317 11.42 7.99 2.19
N PRO A 318 11.66 8.45 3.43
CA PRO A 318 10.58 8.85 4.35
C PRO A 318 9.80 10.07 3.86
N GLU A 319 10.43 11.01 3.16
CA GLU A 319 9.75 12.21 2.67
C GLU A 319 8.80 11.94 1.49
N ALA A 320 9.15 10.98 0.61
CA ALA A 320 8.33 10.65 -0.55
C ALA A 320 7.03 9.94 -0.15
N VAL A 321 7.06 9.14 0.93
CA VAL A 321 5.91 8.34 1.39
C VAL A 321 5.09 9.01 2.49
N ARG A 322 5.57 10.14 3.05
CA ARG A 322 4.80 10.91 4.04
C ARG A 322 3.54 11.49 3.44
N HIS A 323 2.46 11.31 4.16
CA HIS A 323 1.18 11.92 3.81
C HIS A 323 1.16 13.38 4.30
N LYS A 324 1.85 14.28 3.60
CA LYS A 324 1.78 15.73 3.82
C LYS A 324 0.94 16.36 2.72
N GLU A 325 -0.23 16.86 3.07
CA GLU A 325 -1.03 17.65 2.13
C GLU A 325 -0.55 19.09 2.12
N ARG A 326 0.00 19.55 1.00
CA ARG A 326 0.24 20.98 0.77
C ARG A 326 -1.09 21.65 0.48
N ILE A 327 -1.71 22.18 1.51
CA ILE A 327 -2.95 22.94 1.40
C ILE A 327 -2.61 24.35 0.96
N ILE A 328 -3.34 24.87 -0.03
CA ILE A 328 -3.28 26.30 -0.41
C ILE A 328 -4.06 27.06 0.67
N PRO A 329 -3.41 27.87 1.56
CA PRO A 329 -4.06 28.41 2.75
C PRO A 329 -5.30 29.25 2.44
N LEU A 330 -5.25 30.02 1.33
CA LEU A 330 -6.35 30.89 0.90
C LEU A 330 -7.58 30.09 0.44
N LEU A 331 -7.35 28.96 -0.24
CA LEU A 331 -8.42 28.16 -0.86
C LEU A 331 -8.88 27.01 0.02
N GLY A 332 -8.04 26.56 0.95
CA GLY A 332 -8.30 25.40 1.83
C GLY A 332 -8.41 24.08 1.09
N VAL A 333 -7.80 23.97 -0.10
CA VAL A 333 -7.74 22.75 -0.92
C VAL A 333 -6.28 22.38 -1.19
N SER A 334 -6.03 21.11 -1.50
CA SER A 334 -4.67 20.68 -1.83
C SER A 334 -4.25 21.25 -3.19
N LEU A 335 -2.94 21.55 -3.33
CA LEU A 335 -2.40 22.04 -4.60
C LEU A 335 -2.65 21.06 -5.76
N PRO A 336 -2.48 19.73 -5.60
CA PRO A 336 -2.80 18.76 -6.64
C PRO A 336 -4.28 18.81 -7.08
N ASP A 337 -5.22 18.88 -6.12
CA ASP A 337 -6.66 18.96 -6.43
C ASP A 337 -6.99 20.24 -7.22
N PHE A 338 -6.40 21.35 -6.84
CA PHE A 338 -6.58 22.61 -7.57
C PHE A 338 -6.02 22.53 -9.00
N LEU A 339 -4.79 22.04 -9.16
CA LEU A 339 -4.18 21.89 -10.49
C LEU A 339 -4.99 20.94 -11.38
N MET A 340 -5.49 19.85 -10.81
CA MET A 340 -6.32 18.90 -11.53
C MET A 340 -7.65 19.53 -11.97
N LEU A 341 -8.33 20.27 -11.10
CA LEU A 341 -9.53 21.03 -11.46
C LEU A 341 -9.24 22.02 -12.58
N ALA A 342 -8.10 22.73 -12.51
CA ALA A 342 -7.71 23.68 -13.53
C ALA A 342 -7.48 22.99 -14.89
N VAL A 343 -6.79 21.88 -14.92
CA VAL A 343 -6.54 21.10 -16.16
C VAL A 343 -7.85 20.58 -16.75
N ILE A 344 -8.72 20.01 -15.94
CA ILE A 344 -10.01 19.48 -16.41
C ILE A 344 -10.90 20.61 -16.90
N GLY A 345 -10.95 21.72 -16.17
CA GLY A 345 -11.67 22.91 -16.61
C GLY A 345 -11.19 23.42 -17.97
N ALA A 346 -9.87 23.45 -18.19
CA ALA A 346 -9.30 23.83 -19.49
C ALA A 346 -9.68 22.84 -20.60
N LEU A 347 -9.64 21.53 -20.31
CA LEU A 347 -10.07 20.50 -21.27
C LEU A 347 -11.56 20.61 -21.64
N LEU A 348 -12.42 20.91 -20.67
CA LEU A 348 -13.86 21.13 -20.91
C LEU A 348 -14.10 22.36 -21.80
N VAL A 349 -13.38 23.45 -21.53
CA VAL A 349 -13.45 24.65 -22.38
C VAL A 349 -13.01 24.33 -23.81
N LEU A 350 -11.89 23.61 -23.96
CA LEU A 350 -11.40 23.18 -25.30
C LEU A 350 -12.41 22.27 -25.99
N ARG A 351 -13.02 21.33 -25.28
CA ARG A 351 -14.04 20.41 -25.84
C ARG A 351 -15.28 21.16 -26.32
N ARG A 352 -15.70 22.21 -25.62
CA ARG A 352 -16.85 23.04 -26.04
C ARG A 352 -16.62 23.76 -27.38
N PHE A 353 -15.36 24.06 -27.69
CA PHE A 353 -14.98 24.62 -28.99
C PHE A 353 -14.79 23.58 -30.10
N SER A 354 -14.61 22.28 -29.75
CA SER A 354 -14.33 21.23 -30.72
C SER A 354 -15.60 20.48 -31.18
N ARG A 355 -16.45 21.16 -31.95
CA ARG A 355 -17.63 20.55 -32.61
C ARG A 355 -17.30 19.32 -33.48
N ARG A 356 -16.04 19.16 -33.88
CA ARG A 356 -15.58 18.02 -34.72
C ARG A 356 -15.56 16.69 -33.97
N VAL A 357 -15.27 16.69 -32.67
CA VAL A 357 -15.22 15.46 -31.85
C VAL A 357 -16.64 14.91 -31.63
N GLU A 358 -17.62 15.79 -31.39
CA GLU A 358 -19.01 15.35 -31.22
C GLU A 358 -19.61 14.75 -32.50
N ALA A 359 -19.30 15.31 -33.67
CA ALA A 359 -19.75 14.76 -34.95
C ALA A 359 -19.22 13.32 -35.20
N GLY A 360 -17.98 13.04 -34.79
CA GLY A 360 -17.39 11.71 -34.88
C GLY A 360 -18.13 10.66 -34.03
N TRP A 361 -18.36 10.96 -32.74
CA TRP A 361 -19.10 10.07 -31.85
C TRP A 361 -20.56 9.86 -32.26
N GLN A 362 -21.23 10.91 -32.68
CA GLN A 362 -22.62 10.81 -33.18
C GLN A 362 -22.72 9.90 -34.41
N SER A 363 -21.71 9.89 -35.29
CA SER A 363 -21.71 9.03 -36.46
C SER A 363 -21.60 7.54 -36.11
N ILE A 364 -20.78 7.20 -35.12
CA ILE A 364 -20.59 5.83 -34.65
C ILE A 364 -21.85 5.30 -33.95
N LEU A 365 -22.51 6.15 -33.16
CA LEU A 365 -23.66 5.76 -32.35
C LEU A 365 -25.02 5.97 -33.03
N ARG A 366 -25.06 6.40 -34.29
CA ARG A 366 -26.31 6.57 -35.08
C ARG A 366 -27.17 5.30 -35.18
N ARG A 367 -26.55 4.13 -35.02
CA ARG A 367 -27.28 2.83 -35.09
C ARG A 367 -28.13 2.54 -33.84
N ILE A 368 -27.95 3.30 -32.76
CA ILE A 368 -28.71 3.11 -31.51
C ILE A 368 -30.00 3.93 -31.63
N GLN A 369 -31.17 3.26 -31.65
CA GLN A 369 -32.47 3.90 -31.84
C GLN A 369 -32.88 4.81 -30.68
N SER A 370 -32.55 4.45 -29.43
CA SER A 370 -32.91 5.24 -28.25
C SER A 370 -31.94 6.41 -28.03
N ARG A 371 -32.50 7.64 -28.13
CA ARG A 371 -31.74 8.88 -27.89
C ARG A 371 -31.14 8.93 -26.48
N GLY A 372 -31.90 8.49 -25.45
CA GLY A 372 -31.44 8.46 -24.05
C GLY A 372 -30.27 7.51 -23.82
N VAL A 373 -30.36 6.29 -24.36
CA VAL A 373 -29.27 5.30 -24.28
C VAL A 373 -28.02 5.80 -24.98
N ARG A 374 -28.16 6.47 -26.12
CA ARG A 374 -27.04 7.04 -26.87
C ARG A 374 -26.29 8.13 -26.06
N VAL A 375 -27.03 9.04 -25.45
CA VAL A 375 -26.49 10.10 -24.60
C VAL A 375 -25.76 9.49 -23.39
N LEU A 376 -26.37 8.48 -22.76
CA LEU A 376 -25.77 7.79 -21.61
C LEU A 376 -24.46 7.09 -21.99
N LEU A 377 -24.42 6.39 -23.14
CA LEU A 377 -23.22 5.70 -23.61
C LEU A 377 -22.09 6.68 -23.98
N ILE A 378 -22.42 7.83 -24.56
CA ILE A 378 -21.43 8.88 -24.84
C ILE A 378 -20.88 9.45 -23.54
N ALA A 379 -21.73 9.74 -22.56
CA ALA A 379 -21.32 10.26 -21.27
C ALA A 379 -20.41 9.25 -20.54
N LEU A 380 -20.86 8.01 -20.35
CA LEU A 380 -20.07 6.96 -19.70
C LEU A 380 -18.74 6.68 -20.42
N GLY A 381 -18.77 6.54 -21.76
CA GLY A 381 -17.56 6.31 -22.54
C GLY A 381 -16.55 7.45 -22.43
N SER A 382 -17.01 8.70 -22.38
CA SER A 382 -16.13 9.85 -22.22
C SER A 382 -15.49 9.92 -20.83
N GLN A 383 -16.21 9.52 -19.78
CA GLN A 383 -15.71 9.49 -18.41
C GLN A 383 -14.73 8.35 -18.17
N ILE A 384 -15.05 7.17 -18.65
CA ILE A 384 -14.11 6.03 -18.61
C ILE A 384 -12.83 6.38 -19.38
N GLY A 385 -12.94 6.96 -20.57
CA GLY A 385 -11.80 7.42 -21.35
C GLY A 385 -10.95 8.47 -20.61
N LEU A 386 -11.59 9.44 -19.97
CA LEU A 386 -10.91 10.45 -19.16
C LEU A 386 -10.21 9.83 -17.94
N LEU A 387 -10.87 8.91 -17.25
CA LEU A 387 -10.28 8.18 -16.12
C LEU A 387 -9.03 7.41 -16.56
N ILE A 388 -9.14 6.62 -17.61
CA ILE A 388 -8.01 5.84 -18.15
C ILE A 388 -6.86 6.79 -18.55
N LEU A 389 -7.16 7.91 -19.20
CA LEU A 389 -6.17 8.90 -19.57
C LEU A 389 -5.48 9.51 -18.35
N LEU A 390 -6.24 9.96 -17.36
CA LEU A 390 -5.71 10.57 -16.15
C LEU A 390 -4.88 9.59 -15.33
N VAL A 391 -5.40 8.39 -15.08
CA VAL A 391 -4.66 7.33 -14.37
C VAL A 391 -3.42 6.92 -15.16
N GLY A 392 -3.54 6.73 -16.48
CA GLY A 392 -2.42 6.34 -17.33
C GLY A 392 -1.31 7.40 -17.39
N VAL A 393 -1.66 8.67 -17.58
CA VAL A 393 -0.68 9.78 -17.61
C VAL A 393 -0.02 9.94 -16.24
N THR A 394 -0.80 9.90 -15.17
CA THR A 394 -0.26 10.07 -13.81
C THR A 394 0.62 8.89 -13.42
N SER A 395 0.22 7.67 -13.75
CA SER A 395 1.04 6.47 -13.53
C SER A 395 2.33 6.54 -14.34
N TRP A 396 2.25 6.93 -15.61
CA TRP A 396 3.43 7.10 -16.46
C TRP A 396 4.39 8.16 -15.90
N LEU A 397 3.88 9.29 -15.42
CA LEU A 397 4.70 10.31 -14.76
C LEU A 397 5.33 9.77 -13.46
N ALA A 398 4.56 9.07 -12.64
CA ALA A 398 5.05 8.48 -11.40
C ALA A 398 6.17 7.45 -11.67
N CYS A 399 6.02 6.62 -12.72
CA CYS A 399 7.03 5.65 -13.13
C CYS A 399 8.32 6.32 -13.67
N ARG A 400 8.22 7.53 -14.23
CA ARG A 400 9.37 8.25 -14.82
C ARG A 400 10.08 9.20 -13.87
N VAL A 401 9.33 9.86 -13.01
CA VAL A 401 9.83 10.95 -12.14
C VAL A 401 9.95 10.47 -10.69
N GLY A 402 9.37 9.32 -10.38
CA GLY A 402 9.23 8.80 -9.02
C GLY A 402 7.95 9.27 -8.34
N VAL A 403 7.64 8.62 -7.22
CA VAL A 403 6.51 8.99 -6.37
C VAL A 403 6.79 10.35 -5.73
N SER A 404 5.87 11.29 -5.90
CA SER A 404 5.96 12.61 -5.29
C SER A 404 4.68 12.93 -4.51
N GLU A 405 4.81 13.75 -3.47
CA GLU A 405 3.68 14.15 -2.60
C GLU A 405 2.46 14.66 -3.38
N TRP A 406 2.68 15.35 -4.50
CA TRP A 406 1.58 15.92 -5.26
C TRP A 406 0.88 14.91 -6.19
N LEU A 407 1.54 13.82 -6.58
CA LEU A 407 0.86 12.71 -7.25
C LEU A 407 -0.09 11.98 -6.30
N LEU A 408 0.28 11.88 -5.03
CA LEU A 408 -0.55 11.26 -3.99
C LEU A 408 -1.78 12.09 -3.61
N GLY A 409 -1.78 13.39 -3.91
CA GLY A 409 -2.91 14.29 -3.63
C GLY A 409 -4.02 14.26 -4.69
N ILE A 410 -3.84 13.60 -5.84
CA ILE A 410 -4.77 13.68 -6.95
C ILE A 410 -6.09 12.93 -6.67
N ASN A 411 -7.20 13.62 -6.84
CA ASN A 411 -8.55 13.09 -6.68
C ASN A 411 -9.26 12.94 -8.03
N PHE A 412 -8.91 11.88 -8.77
CA PHE A 412 -9.47 11.62 -10.11
C PHE A 412 -10.99 11.45 -10.12
N LEU A 413 -11.52 10.71 -9.15
CA LEU A 413 -12.95 10.41 -9.11
C LEU A 413 -13.79 11.63 -8.82
N PHE A 414 -13.31 12.52 -7.93
CA PHE A 414 -13.97 13.79 -7.68
C PHE A 414 -14.01 14.65 -8.94
N ALA A 415 -12.88 14.77 -9.63
CA ALA A 415 -12.78 15.56 -10.83
C ALA A 415 -13.72 15.06 -11.95
N ILE A 416 -13.82 13.75 -12.12
CA ILE A 416 -14.71 13.12 -13.10
C ILE A 416 -16.17 13.38 -12.72
N THR A 417 -16.53 13.13 -11.47
CA THR A 417 -17.90 13.35 -10.98
C THR A 417 -18.32 14.82 -11.12
N TRP A 418 -17.43 15.75 -10.77
CA TRP A 418 -17.68 17.17 -10.90
C TRP A 418 -17.84 17.61 -12.36
N THR A 419 -17.07 17.02 -13.26
CA THR A 419 -17.18 17.26 -14.70
C THR A 419 -18.56 16.87 -15.23
N GLU A 420 -19.11 15.73 -14.78
CA GLU A 420 -20.46 15.29 -15.19
C GLU A 420 -21.55 16.22 -14.69
N VAL A 421 -21.49 16.60 -13.42
CA VAL A 421 -22.48 17.54 -12.84
C VAL A 421 -22.57 18.81 -13.68
N LEU A 422 -21.43 19.30 -14.13
CA LEU A 422 -21.40 20.54 -14.95
C LEU A 422 -21.86 20.32 -16.39
N ASP A 423 -21.52 19.19 -17.00
CA ASP A 423 -21.99 18.87 -18.37
C ASP A 423 -23.53 18.74 -18.40
N VAL A 424 -24.10 18.08 -17.39
CA VAL A 424 -25.55 17.98 -17.22
C VAL A 424 -26.17 19.37 -16.99
N THR A 425 -25.57 20.18 -16.12
CA THR A 425 -26.05 21.53 -15.82
C THR A 425 -25.99 22.41 -17.06
N ALA A 426 -24.91 22.35 -17.85
CA ALA A 426 -24.78 23.11 -19.07
C ALA A 426 -25.86 22.71 -20.11
N LYS A 427 -26.16 21.43 -20.25
CA LYS A 427 -27.20 20.93 -21.15
C LYS A 427 -28.60 21.34 -20.72
N LEU A 428 -28.86 21.37 -19.40
CA LEU A 428 -30.15 21.87 -18.86
C LEU A 428 -30.34 23.37 -19.12
N LEU A 429 -29.29 24.17 -18.95
CA LEU A 429 -29.31 25.59 -19.26
C LEU A 429 -29.55 25.89 -20.76
N ASP A 430 -28.82 25.15 -21.63
CA ASP A 430 -29.01 25.26 -23.09
C ASP A 430 -30.45 24.87 -23.50
N ALA A 431 -31.04 23.85 -22.85
CA ALA A 431 -32.44 23.46 -23.10
C ALA A 431 -33.45 24.46 -22.57
N ALA A 432 -33.19 25.12 -21.44
CA ALA A 432 -34.03 26.19 -20.89
C ALA A 432 -34.02 27.42 -21.80
N ASP A 433 -32.84 27.87 -22.27
CA ASP A 433 -32.69 28.97 -23.23
C ASP A 433 -33.45 28.69 -24.54
N GLU A 434 -33.45 27.43 -25.02
CA GLU A 434 -34.20 27.03 -26.22
C GLU A 434 -35.74 27.08 -25.98
N PHE A 435 -36.17 26.75 -24.76
CA PHE A 435 -37.60 26.82 -24.39
C PHE A 435 -38.10 28.27 -24.26
N GLU A 436 -37.30 29.17 -23.67
CA GLU A 436 -37.67 30.60 -23.57
C GLU A 436 -37.68 31.33 -24.94
N SER A 437 -36.92 30.80 -25.90
CA SER A 437 -36.85 31.37 -27.24
C SER A 437 -37.99 30.96 -28.18
N ARG A 438 -38.81 30.00 -27.74
CA ARG A 438 -40.04 29.53 -28.45
C ARG A 438 -41.28 30.18 -27.88
#